data_f3bb4431a50cf7e3ac0ed79ffd1dad6f
#
_entry.id   f3bb4431a50cf7e3ac0ed79ffd1dad6f
#
_cell.length_a   1.000
_cell.length_b   1.000
_cell.length_c   1.000
_cell.angle_alpha   90.00
_cell.angle_beta   90.00
_cell.angle_gamma   90.00
#
_symmetry.space_group_name_H-M   'P 1'
#
loop_
_entity.id
_entity.type
_entity.pdbx_description
1 polymer ?
#
loop_
_entity_poly.entity_id
_entity_poly.type
_entity_poly.pdbx_seq_one_letter_code
_entity_poly.pdbx_strand_id
1 'polypeptide(L)'
;RYTQGPGIWEKLFKTPEVFRKILSHSVSAIPISSWDYLGSSLNHLKIGSQNFSQLGDKAHKVANCLKEMKTLDDMYLNPISEWSQHASLVKGLSNSIGQFNSKFSEQLEFLCDAEHKMMFLDSKTYLPDDILCKVDRASMSVSLEVRAPFLDYRLVDFAWRLPLSMKVQNGQGKYILRQLLYKYVPKELIERPKMGFGVPLCDWLRGHLREWAEDLLNEQRLE
;
A
#
# COMPACT_ATOMS: atom_id res chain seq x y z
N ARG A 1 -1.48 -6.61 3.13
CA ARG A 1 -1.13 -5.47 4.01
C ARG A 1 -1.35 -5.85 5.48
N TYR A 2 -2.56 -6.16 5.95
CA TYR A 2 -2.87 -6.44 7.37
C TYR A 2 -2.36 -7.78 7.91
N THR A 3 -2.04 -8.74 7.06
CA THR A 3 -1.69 -10.11 7.48
C THR A 3 -0.20 -10.39 7.56
N GLN A 4 0.61 -9.67 6.84
CA GLN A 4 2.07 -9.89 6.77
C GLN A 4 2.87 -8.70 7.31
N GLY A 5 2.32 -7.50 7.24
CA GLY A 5 2.98 -6.27 7.66
C GLY A 5 3.32 -6.26 9.16
N PRO A 6 2.33 -6.35 10.06
CA PRO A 6 2.56 -6.11 11.48
C PRO A 6 3.64 -7.00 12.09
N GLY A 7 3.64 -8.29 11.81
CA GLY A 7 4.60 -9.23 12.41
C GLY A 7 6.06 -9.03 11.98
N ILE A 8 6.31 -8.68 10.71
CA ILE A 8 7.67 -8.41 10.21
C ILE A 8 8.13 -7.05 10.73
N TRP A 9 7.26 -6.06 10.67
CA TRP A 9 7.58 -4.70 11.08
C TRP A 9 7.76 -4.58 12.59
N GLU A 10 6.98 -5.28 13.40
CA GLU A 10 7.18 -5.34 14.84
C GLU A 10 8.59 -5.87 15.21
N LYS A 11 9.07 -6.88 14.48
CA LYS A 11 10.44 -7.38 14.65
C LYS A 11 11.48 -6.35 14.23
N LEU A 12 11.24 -5.64 13.13
CA LEU A 12 12.13 -4.57 12.66
C LEU A 12 12.16 -3.38 13.62
N PHE A 13 11.03 -3.03 14.25
CA PHE A 13 10.99 -1.97 15.26
C PHE A 13 11.74 -2.32 16.56
N LYS A 14 11.84 -3.61 16.89
CA LYS A 14 12.66 -4.06 18.03
C LYS A 14 14.15 -3.93 17.77
N THR A 15 14.58 -3.73 16.50
CA THR A 15 15.99 -3.46 16.19
C THR A 15 16.32 -1.99 16.42
N PRO A 16 17.50 -1.68 17.01
CA PRO A 16 17.94 -0.31 17.24
C PRO A 16 17.96 0.52 15.95
N GLU A 17 17.63 1.79 16.06
CA GLU A 17 17.56 2.73 14.90
C GLU A 17 18.86 2.77 14.08
N VAL A 18 20.00 2.67 14.75
CA VAL A 18 21.32 2.64 14.10
C VAL A 18 21.44 1.46 13.14
N PHE A 19 21.01 0.28 13.53
CA PHE A 19 21.03 -0.91 12.66
C PHE A 19 20.07 -0.77 11.48
N ARG A 20 18.88 -0.19 11.70
CA ARG A 20 17.93 0.07 10.62
C ARG A 20 18.50 1.04 9.59
N LYS A 21 19.19 2.11 10.04
CA LYS A 21 19.86 3.08 9.16
C LYS A 21 21.02 2.44 8.39
N ILE A 22 21.85 1.62 9.04
CA ILE A 22 22.94 0.89 8.37
C ILE A 22 22.36 -0.03 7.29
N LEU A 23 21.34 -0.83 7.62
CA LEU A 23 20.70 -1.73 6.67
C LEU A 23 20.10 -0.96 5.48
N SER A 24 19.41 0.13 5.76
CA SER A 24 18.86 1.01 4.72
C SER A 24 19.95 1.51 3.77
N HIS A 25 21.04 2.04 4.31
CA HIS A 25 22.16 2.53 3.49
C HIS A 25 22.81 1.40 2.67
N SER A 26 23.01 0.23 3.27
CA SER A 26 23.59 -0.92 2.57
C SER A 26 22.73 -1.38 1.40
N VAL A 27 21.41 -1.45 1.59
CA VAL A 27 20.46 -1.82 0.52
C VAL A 27 20.40 -0.75 -0.57
N SER A 28 20.38 0.53 -0.18
CA SER A 28 20.31 1.67 -1.12
C SER A 28 21.62 1.89 -1.89
N ALA A 29 22.76 1.45 -1.35
CA ALA A 29 24.05 1.54 -2.03
C ALA A 29 24.15 0.61 -3.26
N ILE A 30 23.33 -0.43 -3.31
CA ILE A 30 23.29 -1.36 -4.45
C ILE A 30 22.34 -0.81 -5.51
N PRO A 31 22.78 -0.62 -6.77
CA PRO A 31 21.93 -0.13 -7.85
C PRO A 31 20.70 -1.01 -8.09
N ILE A 32 19.59 -0.41 -8.49
CA ILE A 32 18.33 -1.11 -8.80
C ILE A 32 18.56 -2.23 -9.82
N SER A 33 19.35 -1.96 -10.87
CA SER A 33 19.70 -2.94 -11.91
C SER A 33 20.37 -4.20 -11.37
N SER A 34 21.22 -4.06 -10.35
CA SER A 34 21.89 -5.21 -9.70
C SER A 34 20.90 -6.07 -8.91
N TRP A 35 19.95 -5.45 -8.21
CA TRP A 35 18.85 -6.14 -7.55
C TRP A 35 17.94 -6.87 -8.53
N ASP A 36 17.61 -6.25 -9.67
CA ASP A 36 16.77 -6.86 -10.71
C ASP A 36 17.49 -8.03 -11.40
N TYR A 37 18.81 -7.93 -11.59
CA TYR A 37 19.62 -9.05 -12.07
C TYR A 37 19.60 -10.24 -11.10
N LEU A 38 19.73 -9.99 -9.79
CA LEU A 38 19.58 -11.02 -8.75
C LEU A 38 18.17 -11.62 -8.76
N GLY A 39 17.14 -10.78 -8.89
CA GLY A 39 15.75 -11.22 -8.98
C GLY A 39 15.50 -12.13 -10.19
N SER A 40 16.02 -11.77 -11.35
CA SER A 40 15.91 -12.59 -12.56
C SER A 40 16.63 -13.93 -12.41
N SER A 41 17.82 -13.95 -11.82
CA SER A 41 18.58 -15.16 -11.53
C SER A 41 17.85 -16.10 -10.59
N LEU A 42 17.23 -15.57 -9.52
CA LEU A 42 16.40 -16.34 -8.59
C LEU A 42 15.14 -16.91 -9.24
N ASN A 43 14.51 -16.18 -10.16
CA ASN A 43 13.38 -16.66 -10.93
C ASN A 43 13.77 -17.82 -11.84
N HIS A 44 14.95 -17.78 -12.47
CA HIS A 44 15.49 -18.89 -13.28
C HIS A 44 15.75 -20.15 -12.45
N LEU A 45 16.19 -20.00 -11.22
CA LEU A 45 16.45 -21.12 -10.31
C LEU A 45 15.17 -21.71 -9.71
N LYS A 46 13.98 -21.16 -10.01
CA LYS A 46 12.68 -21.59 -9.47
C LYS A 46 12.67 -21.75 -7.95
N ILE A 47 13.41 -20.92 -7.23
CA ILE A 47 13.47 -20.92 -5.77
C ILE A 47 12.20 -20.26 -5.22
N GLY A 48 11.19 -21.07 -4.91
CA GLY A 48 9.90 -20.66 -4.37
C GLY A 48 8.85 -20.33 -5.41
N SER A 49 7.62 -20.12 -4.95
CA SER A 49 6.45 -19.77 -5.78
C SER A 49 6.29 -18.27 -6.04
N GLN A 50 7.25 -17.45 -5.62
CA GLN A 50 7.19 -15.99 -5.72
C GLN A 50 7.91 -15.50 -6.98
N ASN A 51 7.26 -14.59 -7.69
CA ASN A 51 7.87 -13.88 -8.81
C ASN A 51 8.65 -12.67 -8.27
N PHE A 52 9.97 -12.66 -8.45
CA PHE A 52 10.88 -11.59 -8.03
C PHE A 52 11.02 -10.48 -9.09
N SER A 53 9.94 -10.14 -9.79
CA SER A 53 9.93 -8.99 -10.69
C SER A 53 10.08 -7.67 -9.91
N GLN A 54 10.86 -6.74 -10.48
CA GLN A 54 11.11 -5.40 -9.88
C GLN A 54 11.65 -5.50 -8.44
N LEU A 55 12.60 -6.41 -8.23
CA LEU A 55 13.20 -6.61 -6.90
C LEU A 55 13.96 -5.36 -6.44
N GLY A 56 14.58 -4.64 -7.37
CA GLY A 56 15.32 -3.41 -7.10
C GLY A 56 14.43 -2.31 -6.53
N ASP A 57 13.31 -2.00 -7.19
CA ASP A 57 12.36 -1.01 -6.71
C ASP A 57 11.78 -1.38 -5.34
N LYS A 58 11.44 -2.65 -5.15
CA LYS A 58 10.95 -3.15 -3.86
C LYS A 58 11.99 -3.03 -2.75
N ALA A 59 13.25 -3.38 -3.03
CA ALA A 59 14.34 -3.27 -2.08
C ALA A 59 14.60 -1.82 -1.67
N HIS A 60 14.66 -0.90 -2.64
CA HIS A 60 14.84 0.52 -2.38
C HIS A 60 13.64 1.13 -1.64
N LYS A 61 12.41 0.74 -1.97
CA LYS A 61 11.21 1.18 -1.24
C LYS A 61 11.25 0.73 0.23
N VAL A 62 11.66 -0.51 0.49
CA VAL A 62 11.85 -1.01 1.86
C VAL A 62 12.98 -0.27 2.59
N ALA A 63 14.10 -0.02 1.92
CA ALA A 63 15.21 0.73 2.48
C ALA A 63 14.82 2.16 2.88
N ASN A 64 14.08 2.85 2.03
CA ASN A 64 13.56 4.19 2.34
C ASN A 64 12.58 4.15 3.53
N CYS A 65 11.68 3.17 3.57
CA CYS A 65 10.82 2.96 4.73
C CYS A 65 11.65 2.78 6.01
N LEU A 66 12.66 1.92 6.01
CA LEU A 66 13.52 1.68 7.19
C LEU A 66 14.27 2.93 7.68
N LYS A 67 14.63 3.81 6.76
CA LYS A 67 15.34 5.06 7.06
C LYS A 67 14.43 6.09 7.73
N GLU A 68 13.20 6.23 7.24
CA GLU A 68 12.28 7.32 7.60
C GLU A 68 11.33 6.94 8.75
N MET A 69 11.10 5.65 8.98
CA MET A 69 10.16 5.18 9.97
C MET A 69 10.65 5.37 11.41
N LYS A 70 9.88 6.13 12.18
CA LYS A 70 10.07 6.32 13.62
C LYS A 70 8.95 5.65 14.43
N THR A 71 7.76 5.56 13.88
CA THR A 71 6.55 5.06 14.53
C THR A 71 5.85 3.98 13.69
N LEU A 72 4.93 3.24 14.31
CA LEU A 72 4.03 2.31 13.59
C LEU A 72 3.14 3.05 12.58
N ASP A 73 2.82 4.30 12.86
CA ASP A 73 1.98 5.12 11.97
C ASP A 73 2.74 5.47 10.68
N ASP A 74 4.04 5.71 10.77
CA ASP A 74 4.89 5.94 9.59
C ASP A 74 4.92 4.69 8.68
N MET A 75 4.80 3.51 9.27
CA MET A 75 4.69 2.26 8.50
C MET A 75 3.46 2.21 7.60
N TYR A 76 2.36 2.80 8.06
CA TYR A 76 1.15 2.91 7.26
C TYR A 76 1.27 4.00 6.19
N LEU A 77 1.79 5.16 6.55
CA LEU A 77 1.84 6.34 5.69
C LEU A 77 2.83 6.20 4.53
N ASN A 78 4.02 5.66 4.77
CA ASN A 78 5.05 5.54 3.75
C ASN A 78 4.61 4.70 2.52
N PRO A 79 3.96 3.53 2.65
CA PRO A 79 3.51 2.75 1.50
C PRO A 79 2.36 3.37 0.70
N ILE A 80 1.59 4.28 1.29
CA ILE A 80 0.46 4.95 0.62
C ILE A 80 0.85 6.30 0.04
N SER A 81 1.97 6.88 0.48
CA SER A 81 2.52 8.13 -0.06
C SER A 81 3.41 7.82 -1.27
N GLU A 82 3.03 8.29 -2.44
CA GLU A 82 3.88 8.22 -3.64
C GLU A 82 5.08 9.20 -3.53
N TRP A 83 4.93 10.26 -2.75
CA TRP A 83 5.93 11.33 -2.59
C TRP A 83 6.33 11.45 -1.12
N SER A 84 7.36 10.73 -0.72
CA SER A 84 7.86 10.79 0.67
C SER A 84 8.46 12.16 1.03
N GLN A 85 8.96 12.90 0.04
CA GLN A 85 9.61 14.22 0.23
C GLN A 85 8.78 15.38 -0.35
N HIS A 86 7.46 15.35 -0.22
CA HIS A 86 6.58 16.38 -0.76
C HIS A 86 6.89 17.79 -0.23
N ALA A 87 7.45 17.93 0.98
CA ALA A 87 7.87 19.21 1.53
C ALA A 87 9.01 19.87 0.72
N SER A 88 9.81 19.09 -0.02
CA SER A 88 10.87 19.62 -0.86
C SER A 88 10.39 20.16 -2.22
N LEU A 89 9.18 19.77 -2.64
CA LEU A 89 8.61 20.14 -3.92
C LEU A 89 7.93 21.52 -3.88
N VAL A 90 7.42 21.91 -2.72
CA VAL A 90 6.69 23.17 -2.57
C VAL A 90 7.50 24.13 -1.70
N LYS A 91 7.94 25.26 -2.29
CA LYS A 91 8.66 26.29 -1.55
C LYS A 91 7.79 26.84 -0.40
N GLY A 92 8.33 26.84 0.82
CA GLY A 92 7.62 27.34 2.02
C GLY A 92 6.70 26.33 2.71
N LEU A 93 6.61 25.09 2.22
CA LEU A 93 5.87 24.05 2.91
C LEU A 93 6.75 23.48 4.05
N SER A 94 6.32 23.69 5.29
CA SER A 94 6.90 22.98 6.44
C SER A 94 6.39 21.54 6.46
N ASN A 95 7.21 20.61 6.97
CA ASN A 95 6.89 19.17 7.03
C ASN A 95 5.47 18.89 7.54
N SER A 96 4.56 18.58 6.63
CA SER A 96 3.14 18.37 6.92
C SER A 96 2.80 16.92 7.32
N ILE A 97 3.76 15.97 7.28
CA ILE A 97 3.54 14.58 7.71
C ILE A 97 3.12 14.53 9.19
N GLY A 98 3.68 15.40 10.03
CA GLY A 98 3.25 15.50 11.43
C GLY A 98 1.79 15.94 11.62
N GLN A 99 1.23 16.70 10.67
CA GLN A 99 -0.17 17.16 10.76
C GLN A 99 -1.18 16.07 10.45
N PHE A 100 -0.84 15.10 9.60
CA PHE A 100 -1.73 13.98 9.32
C PHE A 100 -1.91 13.08 10.55
N ASN A 101 -0.81 12.76 11.24
CA ASN A 101 -0.85 11.97 12.46
C ASN A 101 -1.62 12.70 13.58
N SER A 102 -1.47 14.01 13.70
CA SER A 102 -2.19 14.78 14.72
C SER A 102 -3.70 14.81 14.49
N LYS A 103 -4.16 14.76 13.25
CA LYS A 103 -5.59 14.79 12.91
C LYS A 103 -6.37 13.57 13.44
N PHE A 104 -5.71 12.41 13.55
CA PHE A 104 -6.34 11.16 13.95
C PHE A 104 -5.77 10.57 15.25
N SER A 105 -4.84 11.28 15.92
CA SER A 105 -4.13 10.77 17.10
C SER A 105 -5.07 10.31 18.20
N GLU A 106 -6.07 11.10 18.55
CA GLU A 106 -7.04 10.75 19.59
C GLU A 106 -7.80 9.46 19.28
N GLN A 107 -8.27 9.30 18.03
CA GLN A 107 -9.01 8.11 17.61
C GLN A 107 -8.11 6.87 17.56
N LEU A 108 -6.84 7.04 17.18
CA LEU A 108 -5.87 5.95 17.12
C LEU A 108 -5.44 5.44 18.50
N GLU A 109 -5.49 6.28 19.53
CA GLU A 109 -5.19 5.89 20.91
C GLU A 109 -6.18 4.86 21.47
N PHE A 110 -7.45 4.93 21.06
CA PHE A 110 -8.48 3.97 21.47
C PHE A 110 -8.34 2.59 20.80
N LEU A 111 -7.52 2.47 19.75
CA LEU A 111 -7.32 1.23 19.02
C LEU A 111 -6.03 0.55 19.50
N CYS A 112 -6.17 -0.63 20.10
CA CYS A 112 -5.02 -1.37 20.63
C CYS A 112 -4.22 -2.09 19.56
N ASP A 113 -4.90 -2.65 18.54
CA ASP A 113 -4.27 -3.49 17.52
C ASP A 113 -3.77 -2.66 16.34
N ALA A 114 -2.57 -2.96 15.85
CA ALA A 114 -2.00 -2.31 14.66
C ALA A 114 -2.89 -2.49 13.42
N GLU A 115 -3.50 -3.66 13.27
CA GLU A 115 -4.42 -3.97 12.18
C GLU A 115 -5.67 -3.09 12.22
N HIS A 116 -6.24 -2.87 13.40
CA HIS A 116 -7.39 -1.97 13.56
C HIS A 116 -7.01 -0.51 13.24
N LYS A 117 -5.82 -0.05 13.67
CA LYS A 117 -5.30 1.28 13.30
C LYS A 117 -5.17 1.43 11.79
N MET A 118 -4.57 0.43 11.12
CA MET A 118 -4.44 0.43 9.65
C MET A 118 -5.79 0.42 8.94
N MET A 119 -6.76 -0.37 9.41
CA MET A 119 -8.12 -0.41 8.86
C MET A 119 -8.84 0.93 9.04
N PHE A 120 -8.66 1.57 10.20
CA PHE A 120 -9.21 2.89 10.47
C PHE A 120 -8.63 3.94 9.51
N LEU A 121 -7.31 4.00 9.39
CA LEU A 121 -6.65 4.93 8.49
C LEU A 121 -7.03 4.69 7.02
N ASP A 122 -7.09 3.43 6.57
CA ASP A 122 -7.59 3.11 5.22
C ASP A 122 -9.03 3.62 5.00
N SER A 123 -9.89 3.52 6.00
CA SER A 123 -11.28 4.02 5.92
C SER A 123 -11.37 5.54 5.82
N LYS A 124 -10.37 6.27 6.29
CA LYS A 124 -10.31 7.74 6.30
C LYS A 124 -9.51 8.34 5.14
N THR A 125 -8.71 7.54 4.46
CA THR A 125 -7.80 8.00 3.40
C THR A 125 -7.97 7.19 2.11
N TYR A 126 -7.39 6.00 2.05
CA TYR A 126 -7.34 5.18 0.84
C TYR A 126 -8.73 4.83 0.28
N LEU A 127 -9.69 4.54 1.15
CA LEU A 127 -11.05 4.20 0.72
C LEU A 127 -11.75 5.39 0.05
N PRO A 128 -11.88 6.58 0.67
CA PRO A 128 -12.55 7.71 0.04
C PRO A 128 -11.72 8.32 -1.12
N ASP A 129 -10.43 8.53 -0.93
CA ASP A 129 -9.63 9.35 -1.83
C ASP A 129 -9.13 8.59 -3.08
N ASP A 130 -9.00 7.25 -3.00
CA ASP A 130 -8.59 6.42 -4.12
C ASP A 130 -9.73 5.55 -4.65
N ILE A 131 -10.21 4.61 -3.86
CA ILE A 131 -11.13 3.58 -4.35
C ILE A 131 -12.50 4.14 -4.71
N LEU A 132 -13.15 4.87 -3.80
CA LEU A 132 -14.48 5.41 -4.03
C LEU A 132 -14.46 6.51 -5.08
N CYS A 133 -13.44 7.36 -5.08
CA CYS A 133 -13.25 8.39 -6.08
C CYS A 133 -13.13 7.80 -7.50
N LYS A 134 -12.34 6.73 -7.68
CA LYS A 134 -12.20 6.03 -8.97
C LYS A 134 -13.49 5.39 -9.40
N VAL A 135 -14.16 4.67 -8.51
CA VAL A 135 -15.41 3.97 -8.83
C VAL A 135 -16.49 4.96 -9.20
N ASP A 136 -16.65 6.02 -8.42
CA ASP A 136 -17.65 7.06 -8.67
C ASP A 136 -17.43 7.74 -10.03
N ARG A 137 -16.22 8.25 -10.27
CA ARG A 137 -15.89 8.95 -11.53
C ARG A 137 -16.03 8.05 -12.75
N ALA A 138 -15.55 6.80 -12.66
CA ALA A 138 -15.65 5.86 -13.78
C ALA A 138 -17.10 5.48 -14.08
N SER A 139 -17.93 5.24 -13.08
CA SER A 139 -19.33 4.86 -13.26
C SER A 139 -20.18 6.06 -13.70
N MET A 140 -19.98 7.23 -13.07
CA MET A 140 -20.73 8.44 -13.41
C MET A 140 -20.40 8.98 -14.80
N SER A 141 -19.23 8.68 -15.35
CA SER A 141 -18.89 9.04 -16.74
C SER A 141 -19.85 8.42 -17.78
N VAL A 142 -20.55 7.36 -17.40
CA VAL A 142 -21.59 6.69 -18.20
C VAL A 142 -22.95 6.72 -17.51
N SER A 143 -23.15 7.65 -16.58
CA SER A 143 -24.41 7.87 -15.84
C SER A 143 -24.88 6.65 -15.01
N LEU A 144 -23.93 5.84 -14.51
CA LEU A 144 -24.20 4.68 -13.68
C LEU A 144 -23.91 4.99 -12.21
N GLU A 145 -24.91 4.98 -11.35
CA GLU A 145 -24.72 5.08 -9.91
C GLU A 145 -24.34 3.71 -9.32
N VAL A 146 -23.23 3.65 -8.59
CA VAL A 146 -22.77 2.45 -7.89
C VAL A 146 -23.03 2.56 -6.38
N ARG A 147 -23.70 1.54 -5.84
CA ARG A 147 -23.91 1.42 -4.38
C ARG A 147 -23.23 0.15 -3.88
N ALA A 148 -22.19 0.33 -3.05
CA ALA A 148 -21.43 -0.79 -2.48
C ALA A 148 -22.10 -1.27 -1.18
N PRO A 149 -22.63 -2.51 -1.11
CA PRO A 149 -23.33 -3.01 0.08
C PRO A 149 -22.47 -3.01 1.34
N PHE A 150 -21.16 -3.19 1.22
CA PHE A 150 -20.21 -3.15 2.34
C PHE A 150 -19.97 -1.76 2.93
N LEU A 151 -20.49 -0.71 2.31
CA LEU A 151 -20.44 0.66 2.82
C LEU A 151 -21.74 1.09 3.53
N ASP A 152 -22.71 0.19 3.65
CA ASP A 152 -23.88 0.44 4.50
C ASP A 152 -23.40 0.65 5.95
N TYR A 153 -23.79 1.79 6.54
CA TYR A 153 -23.31 2.19 7.87
C TYR A 153 -23.60 1.17 8.96
N ARG A 154 -24.70 0.40 8.83
CA ARG A 154 -25.08 -0.66 9.78
C ARG A 154 -24.10 -1.82 9.70
N LEU A 155 -23.67 -2.17 8.49
CA LEU A 155 -22.68 -3.21 8.28
C LEU A 155 -21.29 -2.76 8.71
N VAL A 156 -20.94 -1.50 8.47
CA VAL A 156 -19.68 -0.91 8.93
C VAL A 156 -19.62 -0.89 10.46
N ASP A 157 -20.67 -0.42 11.14
CA ASP A 157 -20.74 -0.42 12.60
C ASP A 157 -20.63 -1.84 13.18
N PHE A 158 -21.37 -2.80 12.62
CA PHE A 158 -21.25 -4.21 12.98
C PHE A 158 -19.82 -4.73 12.80
N ALA A 159 -19.20 -4.45 11.65
CA ALA A 159 -17.84 -4.91 11.35
C ALA A 159 -16.80 -4.33 12.32
N TRP A 160 -16.97 -3.10 12.77
CA TRP A 160 -16.08 -2.49 13.77
C TRP A 160 -16.17 -3.17 15.14
N ARG A 161 -17.33 -3.66 15.53
CA ARG A 161 -17.55 -4.39 16.79
C ARG A 161 -17.01 -5.82 16.78
N LEU A 162 -16.69 -6.38 15.60
CA LEU A 162 -16.12 -7.72 15.52
C LEU A 162 -14.68 -7.73 16.07
N PRO A 163 -14.31 -8.76 16.86
CA PRO A 163 -12.95 -8.94 17.31
C PRO A 163 -12.01 -9.20 16.13
N LEU A 164 -10.73 -8.85 16.29
CA LEU A 164 -9.71 -8.99 15.24
C LEU A 164 -9.61 -10.43 14.70
N SER A 165 -9.77 -11.43 15.58
CA SER A 165 -9.75 -12.85 15.19
C SER A 165 -10.81 -13.26 14.16
N MET A 166 -11.93 -12.52 14.08
CA MET A 166 -12.95 -12.74 13.04
C MET A 166 -12.62 -12.00 11.73
N LYS A 167 -11.73 -11.04 11.76
CA LYS A 167 -11.29 -10.27 10.60
C LYS A 167 -10.03 -10.86 9.98
N VAL A 168 -9.07 -11.21 10.82
CA VAL A 168 -7.77 -11.78 10.42
C VAL A 168 -7.47 -12.99 11.30
N GLN A 169 -7.25 -14.17 10.68
CA GLN A 169 -6.89 -15.39 11.37
C GLN A 169 -5.84 -16.18 10.57
N ASN A 170 -4.82 -16.68 11.24
CA ASN A 170 -3.74 -17.48 10.64
C ASN A 170 -3.10 -16.82 9.40
N GLY A 171 -2.88 -15.50 9.43
CA GLY A 171 -2.36 -14.76 8.29
C GLY A 171 -3.34 -14.57 7.13
N GLN A 172 -4.60 -14.98 7.28
CA GLN A 172 -5.64 -14.82 6.29
C GLN A 172 -6.60 -13.68 6.67
N GLY A 173 -6.69 -12.68 5.80
CA GLY A 173 -7.65 -11.57 5.96
C GLY A 173 -9.05 -11.93 5.49
N LYS A 174 -10.05 -11.12 5.90
CA LYS A 174 -11.47 -11.30 5.57
C LYS A 174 -12.04 -12.64 6.08
N TYR A 175 -11.57 -13.11 7.22
CA TYR A 175 -11.83 -14.47 7.68
C TYR A 175 -13.32 -14.80 7.72
N ILE A 176 -14.13 -14.02 8.46
CA ILE A 176 -15.58 -14.29 8.59
C ILE A 176 -16.30 -14.27 7.23
N LEU A 177 -15.90 -13.35 6.31
CA LEU A 177 -16.52 -13.28 4.98
C LEU A 177 -16.18 -14.51 4.14
N ARG A 178 -14.95 -15.03 4.25
CA ARG A 178 -14.56 -16.28 3.58
C ARG A 178 -15.33 -17.46 4.11
N GLN A 179 -15.47 -17.58 5.44
CA GLN A 179 -16.24 -18.65 6.06
C GLN A 179 -17.72 -18.63 5.61
N LEU A 180 -18.30 -17.44 5.48
CA LEU A 180 -19.64 -17.28 4.94
C LEU A 180 -19.70 -17.70 3.47
N LEU A 181 -18.75 -17.22 2.66
CA LEU A 181 -18.71 -17.47 1.22
C LEU A 181 -18.54 -18.96 0.88
N TYR A 182 -17.74 -19.69 1.66
CA TYR A 182 -17.53 -21.13 1.46
C TYR A 182 -18.80 -21.99 1.64
N LYS A 183 -19.85 -21.43 2.24
CA LYS A 183 -21.16 -22.10 2.30
C LYS A 183 -21.91 -22.08 0.97
N TYR A 184 -21.55 -21.16 0.08
CA TYR A 184 -22.26 -20.94 -1.19
C TYR A 184 -21.39 -21.23 -2.41
N VAL A 185 -20.07 -21.10 -2.27
CA VAL A 185 -19.12 -21.24 -3.39
C VAL A 185 -17.99 -22.17 -2.97
N PRO A 186 -17.59 -23.13 -3.82
CA PRO A 186 -16.44 -24.00 -3.57
C PRO A 186 -15.17 -23.20 -3.26
N LYS A 187 -14.41 -23.64 -2.26
CA LYS A 187 -13.22 -22.94 -1.76
C LYS A 187 -12.16 -22.75 -2.84
N GLU A 188 -12.01 -23.70 -3.72
CA GLU A 188 -11.02 -23.73 -4.81
C GLU A 188 -11.22 -22.56 -5.80
N LEU A 189 -12.45 -22.11 -5.98
CA LEU A 189 -12.78 -20.96 -6.82
C LEU A 189 -12.41 -19.63 -6.18
N ILE A 190 -12.31 -19.58 -4.85
CA ILE A 190 -12.04 -18.36 -4.07
C ILE A 190 -10.56 -18.24 -3.70
N GLU A 191 -9.90 -19.36 -3.34
CA GLU A 191 -8.50 -19.41 -2.90
C GLU A 191 -7.53 -19.46 -4.09
N ARG A 192 -7.55 -18.39 -4.88
CA ARG A 192 -6.61 -18.20 -5.99
C ARG A 192 -5.69 -17.00 -5.74
N PRO A 193 -4.47 -16.98 -6.32
CA PRO A 193 -3.61 -15.83 -6.25
C PRO A 193 -4.31 -14.57 -6.76
N LYS A 194 -4.14 -13.46 -6.04
CA LYS A 194 -4.66 -12.18 -6.50
C LYS A 194 -3.90 -11.75 -7.74
N MET A 195 -4.62 -11.42 -8.79
CA MET A 195 -4.09 -10.72 -9.95
C MET A 195 -4.52 -9.25 -9.86
N GLY A 196 -3.55 -8.33 -9.83
CA GLY A 196 -3.82 -6.90 -9.87
C GLY A 196 -4.22 -6.45 -11.28
N PHE A 197 -4.97 -5.38 -11.38
CA PHE A 197 -5.19 -4.67 -12.63
C PHE A 197 -3.93 -3.87 -12.96
N GLY A 198 -3.00 -4.50 -13.65
CA GLY A 198 -1.80 -3.83 -14.16
C GLY A 198 -2.14 -3.10 -15.46
N VAL A 199 -2.15 -1.76 -15.43
CA VAL A 199 -2.15 -0.97 -16.67
C VAL A 199 -0.69 -0.85 -17.11
N PRO A 200 -0.32 -1.20 -18.36
CA PRO A 200 1.06 -1.12 -18.84
C PRO A 200 1.47 0.34 -19.15
N LEU A 201 1.30 1.21 -18.15
CA LEU A 201 1.51 2.65 -18.30
C LEU A 201 2.95 2.99 -18.72
N CYS A 202 3.93 2.27 -18.16
CA CYS A 202 5.33 2.46 -18.53
C CYS A 202 5.60 2.15 -20.01
N ASP A 203 4.97 1.09 -20.53
CA ASP A 203 5.12 0.74 -21.94
C ASP A 203 4.40 1.73 -22.85
N TRP A 204 3.27 2.23 -22.43
CA TRP A 204 2.52 3.26 -23.14
C TRP A 204 3.29 4.59 -23.20
N LEU A 205 3.85 5.05 -22.08
CA LEU A 205 4.63 6.28 -22.00
C LEU A 205 5.99 6.19 -22.71
N ARG A 206 6.54 4.99 -22.84
CA ARG A 206 7.75 4.75 -23.66
C ARG A 206 7.45 4.52 -25.13
N GLY A 207 6.21 4.18 -25.46
CA GLY A 207 5.72 3.88 -26.80
C GLY A 207 4.78 4.96 -27.34
N HIS A 208 3.55 4.57 -27.63
CA HIS A 208 2.55 5.40 -28.35
C HIS A 208 2.06 6.66 -27.62
N LEU A 209 2.25 6.76 -26.31
CA LEU A 209 1.93 7.98 -25.56
C LEU A 209 3.16 8.84 -25.25
N ARG A 210 4.32 8.51 -25.80
CA ARG A 210 5.57 9.20 -25.52
C ARG A 210 5.53 10.67 -25.97
N GLU A 211 5.17 10.91 -27.22
CA GLU A 211 5.10 12.27 -27.78
C GLU A 211 4.10 13.13 -27.01
N TRP A 212 2.95 12.57 -26.67
CA TRP A 212 1.94 13.24 -25.86
C TRP A 212 2.47 13.62 -24.47
N ALA A 213 3.18 12.72 -23.81
CA ALA A 213 3.75 12.98 -22.49
C ALA A 213 4.88 14.03 -22.55
N GLU A 214 5.76 13.93 -23.54
CA GLU A 214 6.85 14.89 -23.76
C GLU A 214 6.32 16.29 -24.10
N ASP A 215 5.24 16.40 -24.86
CA ASP A 215 4.58 17.69 -25.15
C ASP A 215 3.97 18.32 -23.88
N LEU A 216 3.30 17.54 -23.04
CA LEU A 216 2.73 18.02 -21.77
C LEU A 216 3.77 18.42 -20.72
N LEU A 217 4.92 17.74 -20.72
CA LEU A 217 6.01 17.97 -19.78
C LEU A 217 7.10 18.90 -20.35
N ASN A 218 6.82 19.54 -21.48
CA ASN A 218 7.75 20.50 -22.09
C ASN A 218 7.99 21.67 -21.13
N GLU A 219 9.26 22.04 -20.94
CA GLU A 219 9.70 23.12 -20.03
C GLU A 219 8.98 24.44 -20.32
N GLN A 220 8.80 24.78 -21.63
CA GLN A 220 8.10 25.99 -22.06
C GLN A 220 6.60 26.03 -21.69
N ARG A 221 5.99 24.87 -21.40
CA ARG A 221 4.59 24.80 -20.95
C ARG A 221 4.46 24.82 -19.43
N LEU A 222 5.54 24.52 -18.71
CA LEU A 222 5.55 24.44 -17.24
C LEU A 222 5.99 25.76 -16.61
N GLU A 223 6.56 26.69 -17.38
CA GLU A 223 6.85 28.09 -17.01
C GLU A 223 5.60 29.00 -17.17
#